data_d2f6be2799c8a85a6629d6977b532fd2
#
_entry.id   d2f6be2799c8a85a6629d6977b532fd2
#
_cell.length_a   1.000
_cell.length_b   1.000
_cell.length_c   1.000
_cell.angle_alpha   90.00
_cell.angle_beta   90.00
_cell.angle_gamma   90.00
#
_symmetry.space_group_name_H-M   'P 1'
#
loop_
_entity.id
_entity.type
_entity.pdbx_description
1 polymer ?
#
loop_
_entity_poly.entity_id
_entity_poly.type
_entity_poly.pdbx_seq_one_letter_code
_entity_poly.pdbx_strand_id
1 'polypeptide(L)'
;MEETQAKYHHLIPQTYMSAWANEAGTLQIEFLNNPGVLKQRNKEKIAGITDYHTIKAGMVICTKDDADKIFAPLADYTVEIEGHIVTDTLEMNQKYYDFDTWIIRRKDGSLVSKKALKREIEKIKIKDIESNWSAKYENKWGIVVTDLEPIIITSKSESMTAMHKEYLMKFFIALDWRSIQSNDEFQKAFRPFADALLDEIEIPEEERFLPCLKTASDEMKHNLLLKYYRKYLNDDGVIYTHAIASLKHTNFHFLVADGPTYFDTSDNPSFTFVRDVGRILRTFKIKKNVEVTDNGKIII
;
A
#
# COMPACT_ATOMS: atom_id res chain seq x y z
N MET A 1 -8.30 21.50 11.71
CA MET A 1 -7.55 20.40 12.34
C MET A 1 -6.73 19.77 11.23
N GLU A 2 -5.43 19.92 11.25
CA GLU A 2 -4.56 19.14 10.35
C GLU A 2 -4.74 17.67 10.74
N GLU A 3 -5.30 16.90 9.84
CA GLU A 3 -5.25 15.44 9.97
C GLU A 3 -3.77 15.04 10.04
N THR A 4 -3.36 14.53 11.18
CA THR A 4 -2.05 13.88 11.34
C THR A 4 -2.06 12.61 10.51
N GLN A 5 -1.86 12.77 9.19
CA GLN A 5 -1.81 11.64 8.27
C GLN A 5 -0.61 10.75 8.63
N ALA A 6 -0.86 9.46 8.70
CA ALA A 6 0.15 8.47 9.02
C ALA A 6 1.37 8.62 8.08
N LYS A 7 2.56 8.68 8.66
CA LYS A 7 3.82 8.67 7.91
C LYS A 7 4.28 7.24 7.61
N TYR A 8 3.93 6.30 8.46
CA TYR A 8 4.30 4.89 8.35
C TYR A 8 3.18 4.13 7.65
N HIS A 9 3.43 3.71 6.43
CA HIS A 9 2.47 3.02 5.57
C HIS A 9 2.58 1.52 5.80
N HIS A 10 1.52 0.93 6.32
CA HIS A 10 1.48 -0.49 6.61
C HIS A 10 1.22 -1.30 5.34
N LEU A 11 2.13 -2.20 5.02
CA LEU A 11 1.94 -3.19 3.95
C LEU A 11 0.93 -4.26 4.38
N ILE A 12 0.92 -4.58 5.67
CA ILE A 12 -0.11 -5.41 6.28
C ILE A 12 -0.98 -4.53 7.18
N PRO A 13 -2.31 -4.46 6.96
CA PRO A 13 -3.19 -3.61 7.73
C PRO A 13 -3.15 -3.89 9.22
N GLN A 14 -3.13 -2.84 10.04
CA GLN A 14 -3.15 -2.99 11.49
C GLN A 14 -4.42 -3.70 11.99
N THR A 15 -5.55 -3.50 11.33
CA THR A 15 -6.81 -4.19 11.59
C THR A 15 -6.67 -5.69 11.45
N TYR A 16 -5.95 -6.15 10.42
CA TYR A 16 -5.62 -7.55 10.24
C TYR A 16 -4.68 -8.06 11.34
N MET A 17 -3.57 -7.37 11.58
CA MET A 17 -2.59 -7.74 12.60
C MET A 17 -3.17 -7.77 14.02
N SER A 18 -4.22 -7.01 14.28
CA SER A 18 -4.87 -6.95 15.60
C SER A 18 -5.40 -8.31 16.07
N ALA A 19 -5.72 -9.23 15.15
CA ALA A 19 -6.16 -10.57 15.50
C ALA A 19 -5.09 -11.41 16.20
N TRP A 20 -3.82 -11.11 15.99
CA TRP A 20 -2.67 -11.80 16.64
C TRP A 20 -2.01 -10.98 17.74
N ALA A 21 -2.44 -9.73 17.93
CA ALA A 21 -1.90 -8.87 18.96
C ALA A 21 -2.56 -9.15 20.31
N ASN A 22 -1.79 -8.98 21.40
CA ASN A 22 -2.34 -8.93 22.74
C ASN A 22 -3.07 -7.59 22.98
N GLU A 23 -3.66 -7.43 24.18
CA GLU A 23 -4.38 -6.21 24.57
C GLU A 23 -3.52 -4.93 24.45
N ALA A 24 -2.22 -5.04 24.63
CA ALA A 24 -1.27 -3.93 24.47
C ALA A 24 -0.87 -3.66 23.00
N GLY A 25 -1.49 -4.33 22.04
CA GLY A 25 -1.17 -4.20 20.60
C GLY A 25 0.17 -4.81 20.22
N THR A 26 0.71 -5.73 21.03
CA THR A 26 2.01 -6.37 20.82
C THR A 26 1.85 -7.74 20.19
N LEU A 27 2.65 -8.00 19.16
CA LEU A 27 2.75 -9.27 18.45
C LEU A 27 4.03 -10.00 18.83
N GLN A 28 3.97 -11.33 18.85
CA GLN A 28 5.16 -12.17 18.81
C GLN A 28 5.50 -12.46 17.36
N ILE A 29 6.70 -12.09 16.93
CA ILE A 29 7.18 -12.27 15.57
C ILE A 29 8.49 -13.05 15.55
N GLU A 30 8.66 -13.85 14.51
CA GLU A 30 9.87 -14.54 14.19
C GLU A 30 10.41 -13.99 12.86
N PHE A 31 11.70 -13.70 12.81
CA PHE A 31 12.35 -13.27 11.57
C PHE A 31 12.98 -14.48 10.88
N LEU A 32 12.74 -14.62 9.57
CA LEU A 32 13.27 -15.72 8.77
C LEU A 32 14.81 -15.83 8.81
N ASN A 33 15.49 -14.72 9.01
CA ASN A 33 16.95 -14.67 9.15
C ASN A 33 17.44 -15.05 10.56
N ASN A 34 16.55 -15.28 11.51
CA ASN A 34 16.87 -15.72 12.87
C ASN A 34 15.78 -16.67 13.42
N PRO A 35 15.63 -17.86 12.81
CA PRO A 35 14.56 -18.78 13.14
C PRO A 35 14.67 -19.31 14.59
N GLY A 36 13.53 -19.58 15.18
CA GLY A 36 13.40 -20.03 16.59
C GLY A 36 13.48 -18.92 17.62
N VAL A 37 13.73 -17.67 17.22
CA VAL A 37 13.81 -16.52 18.15
C VAL A 37 12.59 -15.62 18.01
N LEU A 38 11.67 -15.76 18.96
CA LEU A 38 10.49 -14.89 19.04
C LEU A 38 10.87 -13.53 19.64
N LYS A 39 10.43 -12.46 18.99
CA LYS A 39 10.58 -11.08 19.46
C LYS A 39 9.21 -10.42 19.57
N GLN A 40 9.03 -9.65 20.65
CA GLN A 40 7.85 -8.83 20.79
C GLN A 40 7.99 -7.51 20.03
N ARG A 41 6.97 -7.14 19.26
CA ARG A 41 6.90 -5.89 18.51
C ARG A 41 5.49 -5.33 18.53
N ASN A 42 5.38 -4.01 18.67
CA ASN A 42 4.09 -3.33 18.52
C ASN A 42 3.68 -3.34 17.04
N LYS A 43 2.40 -3.69 16.77
CA LYS A 43 1.83 -3.76 15.41
C LYS A 43 1.94 -2.44 14.63
N GLU A 44 2.00 -1.30 15.35
CA GLU A 44 2.15 0.03 14.73
C GLU A 44 3.54 0.27 14.14
N LYS A 45 4.53 -0.55 14.52
CA LYS A 45 5.95 -0.36 14.16
C LYS A 45 6.52 -1.47 13.29
N ILE A 46 5.66 -2.33 12.76
CA ILE A 46 6.07 -3.44 11.90
C ILE A 46 5.26 -3.49 10.61
N ALA A 47 5.75 -4.26 9.67
CA ALA A 47 5.09 -4.52 8.39
C ALA A 47 4.71 -3.24 7.63
N GLY A 48 5.57 -2.23 7.66
CA GLY A 48 5.34 -0.98 6.94
C GLY A 48 6.65 -0.24 6.65
N ILE A 49 6.54 0.73 5.76
CA ILE A 49 7.65 1.58 5.31
C ILE A 49 7.17 3.04 5.34
N THR A 50 8.03 3.92 5.86
CA THR A 50 7.72 5.35 5.92
C THR A 50 7.55 5.93 4.53
N ASP A 51 6.45 6.66 4.31
CA ASP A 51 6.11 7.35 3.05
C ASP A 51 6.05 6.45 1.80
N TYR A 52 5.93 5.11 1.94
CA TYR A 52 6.03 4.17 0.83
C TYR A 52 5.00 4.41 -0.29
N HIS A 53 3.77 4.74 0.06
CA HIS A 53 2.69 5.03 -0.90
C HIS A 53 2.45 6.53 -1.10
N THR A 54 3.42 7.36 -0.73
CA THR A 54 3.32 8.82 -0.84
C THR A 54 3.77 9.30 -2.22
N ILE A 55 2.99 10.20 -2.81
CA ILE A 55 3.37 10.92 -4.04
C ILE A 55 3.92 12.29 -3.63
N LYS A 56 5.08 12.64 -4.19
CA LYS A 56 5.85 13.85 -3.90
C LYS A 56 6.17 14.61 -5.17
N ALA A 57 6.66 15.84 -5.03
CA ALA A 57 7.19 16.62 -6.15
C ALA A 57 8.25 15.84 -6.94
N GLY A 58 8.22 15.96 -8.25
CA GLY A 58 9.16 15.31 -9.17
C GLY A 58 8.79 13.88 -9.58
N MET A 59 7.83 13.24 -8.90
CA MET A 59 7.42 11.88 -9.27
C MET A 59 6.63 11.85 -10.58
N VAL A 60 6.95 10.90 -11.45
CA VAL A 60 6.31 10.75 -12.79
C VAL A 60 4.82 10.42 -12.70
N ILE A 61 4.40 9.79 -11.60
CA ILE A 61 2.98 9.44 -11.37
C ILE A 61 2.11 10.66 -11.03
N CYS A 62 2.72 11.78 -10.68
CA CYS A 62 2.01 13.00 -10.29
C CYS A 62 1.02 13.43 -11.38
N THR A 63 -0.25 13.57 -11.01
CA THR A 63 -1.29 14.10 -11.91
C THR A 63 -1.29 15.63 -11.85
N LYS A 64 -2.07 16.28 -12.75
CA LYS A 64 -2.26 17.73 -12.69
C LYS A 64 -2.81 18.18 -11.35
N ASP A 65 -3.82 17.49 -10.83
CA ASP A 65 -4.43 17.79 -9.53
C ASP A 65 -3.44 17.62 -8.36
N ASP A 66 -2.54 16.66 -8.45
CA ASP A 66 -1.47 16.49 -7.46
C ASP A 66 -0.46 17.62 -7.56
N ALA A 67 -0.04 17.96 -8.77
CA ALA A 67 0.89 19.05 -9.03
C ALA A 67 0.32 20.40 -8.54
N ASP A 68 -0.95 20.67 -8.77
CA ASP A 68 -1.62 21.87 -8.28
C ASP A 68 -1.56 21.98 -6.75
N LYS A 69 -1.73 20.88 -6.04
CA LYS A 69 -1.60 20.83 -4.57
C LYS A 69 -0.14 20.99 -4.13
N ILE A 70 0.76 20.25 -4.75
CA ILE A 70 2.19 20.21 -4.38
C ILE A 70 2.84 21.57 -4.62
N PHE A 71 2.54 22.23 -5.71
CA PHE A 71 3.10 23.54 -6.08
C PHE A 71 2.24 24.73 -5.65
N ALA A 72 1.17 24.52 -4.86
CA ALA A 72 0.39 25.60 -4.29
C ALA A 72 1.21 26.70 -3.56
N PRO A 73 2.33 26.37 -2.87
CA PRO A 73 3.20 27.42 -2.30
C PRO A 73 3.79 28.41 -3.32
N LEU A 74 3.77 28.06 -4.61
CA LEU A 74 4.27 28.94 -5.68
C LEU A 74 3.17 29.81 -6.33
N ALA A 75 1.90 29.70 -5.93
CA ALA A 75 0.77 30.38 -6.58
C ALA A 75 0.91 31.91 -6.63
N ASP A 76 1.60 32.52 -5.67
CA ASP A 76 1.83 33.96 -5.58
C ASP A 76 3.16 34.44 -6.16
N TYR A 77 3.89 33.55 -6.84
CA TYR A 77 5.19 33.83 -7.40
C TYR A 77 5.19 33.70 -8.92
N THR A 78 6.11 34.40 -9.58
CA THR A 78 6.46 34.15 -10.99
C THR A 78 7.62 33.16 -11.01
N VAL A 79 7.42 32.04 -11.69
CA VAL A 79 8.41 30.97 -11.84
C VAL A 79 8.94 30.99 -13.26
N GLU A 80 10.26 31.11 -13.41
CA GLU A 80 10.93 31.04 -14.68
C GLU A 80 11.83 29.80 -14.70
N ILE A 81 11.65 28.97 -15.72
CA ILE A 81 12.39 27.71 -15.93
C ILE A 81 12.95 27.77 -17.36
N GLU A 82 14.25 27.50 -17.50
CA GLU A 82 14.91 27.49 -18.81
C GLU A 82 14.68 28.79 -19.61
N GLY A 83 14.54 29.95 -18.92
CA GLY A 83 14.39 31.26 -19.53
C GLY A 83 12.94 31.64 -19.96
N HIS A 84 11.96 30.85 -19.61
CA HIS A 84 10.54 31.18 -19.88
C HIS A 84 9.67 31.05 -18.61
N ILE A 85 8.60 31.85 -18.56
CA ILE A 85 7.68 31.81 -17.42
C ILE A 85 6.80 30.58 -17.54
N VAL A 86 6.80 29.75 -16.49
CA VAL A 86 5.98 28.55 -16.37
C VAL A 86 4.86 28.79 -15.38
N THR A 87 3.63 28.52 -15.82
CA THR A 87 2.41 28.59 -14.99
C THR A 87 1.76 27.23 -14.79
N ASP A 88 2.12 26.26 -15.62
CA ASP A 88 1.62 24.90 -15.49
C ASP A 88 2.37 24.13 -14.41
N THR A 89 1.66 23.76 -13.35
CA THR A 89 2.22 23.02 -12.22
C THR A 89 2.67 21.62 -12.61
N LEU A 90 2.07 21.00 -13.64
CA LEU A 90 2.51 19.70 -14.13
C LEU A 90 3.88 19.81 -14.84
N GLU A 91 4.10 20.89 -15.60
CA GLU A 91 5.42 21.20 -16.16
C GLU A 91 6.44 21.48 -15.06
N MET A 92 6.06 22.23 -14.00
CA MET A 92 6.89 22.42 -12.83
C MET A 92 7.27 21.07 -12.19
N ASN A 93 6.32 20.14 -12.07
CA ASN A 93 6.61 18.81 -11.53
C ASN A 93 7.58 18.04 -12.41
N GLN A 94 7.44 18.08 -13.73
CA GLN A 94 8.32 17.38 -14.66
C GLN A 94 9.76 17.93 -14.63
N LYS A 95 9.92 19.21 -14.30
CA LYS A 95 11.22 19.91 -14.20
C LYS A 95 11.75 20.03 -12.77
N TYR A 96 11.10 19.42 -11.80
CA TYR A 96 11.43 19.60 -10.37
C TYR A 96 12.83 19.10 -10.00
N TYR A 97 13.39 18.16 -10.74
CA TYR A 97 14.78 17.68 -10.58
C TYR A 97 15.80 18.81 -10.71
N ASP A 98 15.50 19.88 -11.49
CA ASP A 98 16.33 21.05 -11.67
C ASP A 98 15.85 22.28 -10.87
N PHE A 99 15.09 22.10 -9.79
CA PHE A 99 14.50 23.19 -9.00
C PHE A 99 15.52 24.26 -8.60
N ASP A 100 16.76 23.86 -8.34
CA ASP A 100 17.82 24.79 -7.94
C ASP A 100 18.27 25.72 -9.06
N THR A 101 17.92 25.46 -10.31
CA THR A 101 18.16 26.34 -11.47
C THR A 101 17.03 27.36 -11.68
N TRP A 102 15.82 27.12 -11.14
CA TRP A 102 14.68 27.99 -11.35
C TRP A 102 14.92 29.40 -10.86
N ILE A 103 14.31 30.39 -11.50
CA ILE A 103 14.27 31.78 -11.02
C ILE A 103 12.86 32.04 -10.50
N ILE A 104 12.73 32.35 -9.21
CA ILE A 104 11.45 32.59 -8.55
C ILE A 104 11.42 34.01 -8.04
N ARG A 105 10.40 34.79 -8.45
CA ARG A 105 10.22 36.20 -8.11
C ARG A 105 8.88 36.45 -7.45
N ARG A 106 8.83 37.41 -6.54
CA ARG A 106 7.58 37.96 -6.05
C ARG A 106 6.90 38.84 -7.10
N LYS A 107 5.68 39.25 -6.84
CA LYS A 107 4.91 40.17 -7.71
C LYS A 107 5.60 41.54 -7.92
N ASP A 108 6.45 41.93 -6.96
CA ASP A 108 7.26 43.16 -7.05
C ASP A 108 8.57 42.98 -7.84
N GLY A 109 8.79 41.79 -8.38
CA GLY A 109 10.00 41.43 -9.14
C GLY A 109 11.20 41.00 -8.29
N SER A 110 11.13 41.08 -6.97
CA SER A 110 12.23 40.68 -6.08
C SER A 110 12.43 39.16 -6.07
N LEU A 111 13.70 38.73 -6.04
CA LEU A 111 14.06 37.32 -5.96
C LEU A 111 13.69 36.72 -4.60
N VAL A 112 13.40 35.45 -4.58
CA VAL A 112 13.01 34.70 -3.39
C VAL A 112 14.06 33.67 -3.02
N SER A 113 14.20 33.41 -1.72
CA SER A 113 15.01 32.29 -1.24
C SER A 113 14.36 30.96 -1.60
N LYS A 114 14.91 30.26 -2.58
CA LYS A 114 14.42 28.95 -3.06
C LYS A 114 14.39 27.89 -1.98
N LYS A 115 15.36 27.91 -1.03
CA LYS A 115 15.45 26.90 0.03
C LYS A 115 14.21 26.82 0.91
N ALA A 116 13.59 27.96 1.21
CA ALA A 116 12.34 27.99 2.00
C ALA A 116 11.18 27.41 1.21
N LEU A 117 11.03 27.82 -0.06
CA LEU A 117 9.98 27.33 -0.94
C LEU A 117 10.12 25.83 -1.22
N LYS A 118 11.35 25.34 -1.47
CA LYS A 118 11.59 23.90 -1.65
C LYS A 118 11.10 23.10 -0.44
N ARG A 119 11.41 23.57 0.76
CA ARG A 119 10.92 22.93 2.00
C ARG A 119 9.39 22.94 2.14
N GLU A 120 8.74 24.01 1.72
CA GLU A 120 7.26 24.06 1.75
C GLU A 120 6.67 23.08 0.74
N ILE A 121 7.21 22.99 -0.47
CA ILE A 121 6.82 22.01 -1.49
C ILE A 121 7.04 20.58 -0.98
N GLU A 122 8.20 20.28 -0.41
CA GLU A 122 8.56 18.95 0.09
C GLU A 122 7.71 18.49 1.29
N LYS A 123 7.09 19.41 2.02
CA LYS A 123 6.14 19.07 3.10
C LYS A 123 4.81 18.55 2.54
N ILE A 124 4.45 18.94 1.32
CA ILE A 124 3.18 18.52 0.73
C ILE A 124 3.32 17.12 0.18
N LYS A 125 2.51 16.21 0.68
CA LYS A 125 2.53 14.80 0.38
C LYS A 125 1.12 14.33 0.04
N ILE A 126 0.96 13.70 -1.11
CA ILE A 126 -0.31 13.12 -1.54
C ILE A 126 -0.36 11.66 -1.05
N LYS A 127 -1.37 11.32 -0.27
CA LYS A 127 -1.54 10.02 0.39
C LYS A 127 -2.87 9.35 0.09
N ASP A 128 -3.40 9.61 -1.09
CA ASP A 128 -4.72 9.12 -1.51
C ASP A 128 -4.80 7.59 -1.57
N ILE A 129 -3.69 6.89 -1.87
CA ILE A 129 -3.63 5.43 -1.86
C ILE A 129 -3.98 4.90 -0.46
N GLU A 130 -3.27 5.37 0.57
CA GLU A 130 -3.51 4.95 1.97
C GLU A 130 -4.91 5.34 2.45
N SER A 131 -5.33 6.57 2.18
CA SER A 131 -6.66 7.05 2.57
C SER A 131 -7.77 6.23 1.91
N ASN A 132 -7.62 5.88 0.64
CA ASN A 132 -8.58 5.05 -0.07
C ASN A 132 -8.63 3.62 0.51
N TRP A 133 -7.49 3.01 0.78
CA TRP A 133 -7.46 1.67 1.34
C TRP A 133 -8.06 1.61 2.73
N SER A 134 -7.72 2.56 3.60
CA SER A 134 -8.32 2.66 4.92
C SER A 134 -9.83 2.85 4.86
N ALA A 135 -10.32 3.79 4.07
CA ALA A 135 -11.74 4.11 4.00
C ALA A 135 -12.58 2.99 3.35
N LYS A 136 -12.06 2.35 2.29
CA LYS A 136 -12.82 1.43 1.45
C LYS A 136 -12.73 -0.03 1.89
N TYR A 137 -11.62 -0.43 2.53
CA TYR A 137 -11.37 -1.83 2.87
C TYR A 137 -11.16 -2.09 4.36
N GLU A 138 -10.17 -1.40 4.96
CA GLU A 138 -9.75 -1.72 6.33
C GLU A 138 -10.85 -1.43 7.36
N ASN A 139 -11.55 -0.31 7.20
CA ASN A 139 -12.65 0.06 8.09
C ASN A 139 -13.88 -0.86 7.99
N LYS A 140 -13.96 -1.71 6.96
CA LYS A 140 -15.03 -2.71 6.78
C LYS A 140 -14.67 -4.08 7.34
N TRP A 141 -13.42 -4.31 7.69
CA TRP A 141 -12.93 -5.60 8.16
C TRP A 141 -13.66 -6.09 9.40
N GLY A 142 -13.93 -5.22 10.38
CA GLY A 142 -14.67 -5.59 11.60
C GLY A 142 -16.07 -6.14 11.32
N ILE A 143 -16.78 -5.58 10.34
CA ILE A 143 -18.12 -6.04 9.92
C ILE A 143 -18.02 -7.44 9.33
N VAL A 144 -17.03 -7.67 8.43
CA VAL A 144 -16.81 -8.98 7.81
C VAL A 144 -16.48 -10.04 8.85
N VAL A 145 -15.62 -9.74 9.81
CA VAL A 145 -15.26 -10.68 10.89
C VAL A 145 -16.49 -11.05 11.73
N THR A 146 -17.36 -10.09 12.03
CA THR A 146 -18.61 -10.36 12.78
C THR A 146 -19.53 -11.31 12.04
N ASP A 147 -19.66 -11.22 10.70
CA ASP A 147 -20.45 -12.15 9.90
C ASP A 147 -19.83 -13.55 9.82
N LEU A 148 -18.50 -13.63 9.85
CA LEU A 148 -17.80 -14.92 9.80
C LEU A 148 -17.90 -15.70 11.10
N GLU A 149 -18.04 -15.00 12.23
CA GLU A 149 -18.02 -15.60 13.57
C GLU A 149 -19.06 -16.71 13.77
N PRO A 150 -20.38 -16.53 13.41
CA PRO A 150 -21.37 -17.59 13.51
C PRO A 150 -21.05 -18.80 12.63
N ILE A 151 -20.51 -18.57 11.43
CA ILE A 151 -20.13 -19.63 10.50
C ILE A 151 -19.02 -20.50 11.11
N ILE A 152 -18.04 -19.85 11.74
CA ILE A 152 -16.91 -20.50 12.42
C ILE A 152 -17.39 -21.31 13.62
N ILE A 153 -18.22 -20.71 14.47
CA ILE A 153 -18.70 -21.33 15.74
C ILE A 153 -19.61 -22.51 15.45
N THR A 154 -20.56 -22.35 14.54
CA THR A 154 -21.56 -23.39 14.25
C THR A 154 -21.06 -24.46 13.31
N SER A 155 -19.98 -24.21 12.57
CA SER A 155 -19.49 -25.05 11.48
C SER A 155 -20.54 -25.35 10.40
N LYS A 156 -21.57 -24.51 10.29
CA LYS A 156 -22.64 -24.66 9.30
C LYS A 156 -22.35 -23.75 8.11
N SER A 157 -22.78 -24.23 6.94
CA SER A 157 -22.82 -23.39 5.75
C SER A 157 -23.91 -22.34 5.92
N GLU A 158 -23.52 -21.08 6.02
CA GLU A 158 -24.45 -19.95 6.07
C GLU A 158 -24.20 -19.02 4.87
N SER A 159 -25.20 -18.26 4.51
CA SER A 159 -25.09 -17.27 3.44
C SER A 159 -24.62 -15.95 4.01
N MET A 160 -23.52 -15.44 3.51
CA MET A 160 -23.09 -14.06 3.73
C MET A 160 -23.86 -13.12 2.81
N THR A 161 -24.15 -11.90 3.28
CA THR A 161 -24.73 -10.86 2.40
C THR A 161 -23.80 -10.57 1.23
N ALA A 162 -24.37 -10.21 0.07
CA ALA A 162 -23.56 -9.88 -1.12
C ALA A 162 -22.57 -8.74 -0.84
N MET A 163 -22.98 -7.75 -0.03
CA MET A 163 -22.15 -6.62 0.36
C MET A 163 -20.95 -7.06 1.22
N HIS A 164 -21.17 -7.89 2.24
CA HIS A 164 -20.10 -8.37 3.12
C HIS A 164 -19.16 -9.33 2.39
N LYS A 165 -19.70 -10.16 1.48
CA LYS A 165 -18.90 -10.98 0.56
C LYS A 165 -17.98 -10.11 -0.29
N GLU A 166 -18.48 -9.00 -0.82
CA GLU A 166 -17.67 -8.05 -1.60
C GLU A 166 -16.59 -7.40 -0.77
N TYR A 167 -16.90 -6.97 0.47
CA TYR A 167 -15.88 -6.42 1.37
C TYR A 167 -14.77 -7.43 1.70
N LEU A 168 -15.14 -8.68 1.97
CA LEU A 168 -14.18 -9.76 2.19
C LEU A 168 -13.25 -9.94 0.99
N MET A 169 -13.80 -9.97 -0.22
CA MET A 169 -13.03 -10.09 -1.44
C MET A 169 -12.09 -8.92 -1.67
N LYS A 170 -12.59 -7.69 -1.46
CA LYS A 170 -11.78 -6.48 -1.60
C LYS A 170 -10.63 -6.46 -0.60
N PHE A 171 -10.90 -6.80 0.64
CA PHE A 171 -9.88 -6.88 1.66
C PHE A 171 -8.81 -7.94 1.35
N PHE A 172 -9.24 -9.11 0.88
CA PHE A 172 -8.36 -10.18 0.45
C PHE A 172 -7.43 -9.73 -0.69
N ILE A 173 -7.99 -9.07 -1.72
CA ILE A 173 -7.21 -8.57 -2.85
C ILE A 173 -6.22 -7.49 -2.38
N ALA A 174 -6.66 -6.59 -1.50
CA ALA A 174 -5.78 -5.57 -0.94
C ALA A 174 -4.61 -6.17 -0.15
N LEU A 175 -4.85 -7.20 0.66
CA LEU A 175 -3.81 -7.95 1.37
C LEU A 175 -2.80 -8.60 0.42
N ASP A 176 -3.31 -9.26 -0.63
CA ASP A 176 -2.47 -9.94 -1.62
C ASP A 176 -1.52 -8.96 -2.33
N TRP A 177 -2.07 -7.83 -2.80
CA TRP A 177 -1.31 -6.86 -3.59
C TRP A 177 -0.40 -5.94 -2.78
N ARG A 178 -0.69 -5.71 -1.49
CA ARG A 178 0.12 -4.83 -0.62
C ARG A 178 1.36 -5.51 -0.05
N SER A 179 1.46 -6.83 -0.10
CA SER A 179 2.59 -7.55 0.48
C SER A 179 3.90 -7.23 -0.24
N ILE A 180 5.02 -7.33 0.47
CA ILE A 180 6.36 -7.17 -0.12
C ILE A 180 6.56 -8.17 -1.25
N GLN A 181 6.11 -9.40 -1.06
CA GLN A 181 6.26 -10.43 -2.08
C GLN A 181 5.51 -10.09 -3.37
N SER A 182 4.29 -9.59 -3.29
CA SER A 182 3.55 -9.15 -4.49
C SER A 182 4.23 -7.95 -5.16
N ASN A 183 4.79 -7.03 -4.37
CA ASN A 183 5.60 -5.94 -4.90
C ASN A 183 6.84 -6.44 -5.62
N ASP A 184 7.53 -7.43 -5.06
CA ASP A 184 8.71 -8.04 -5.67
C ASP A 184 8.36 -8.76 -6.98
N GLU A 185 7.25 -9.51 -7.02
CA GLU A 185 6.77 -10.16 -8.23
C GLU A 185 6.35 -9.13 -9.31
N PHE A 186 5.68 -8.06 -8.91
CA PHE A 186 5.36 -6.96 -9.82
C PHE A 186 6.64 -6.32 -10.37
N GLN A 187 7.60 -6.02 -9.52
CA GLN A 187 8.87 -5.43 -9.93
C GLN A 187 9.68 -6.37 -10.84
N LYS A 188 9.70 -7.68 -10.56
CA LYS A 188 10.35 -8.67 -11.44
C LYS A 188 9.76 -8.66 -12.85
N ALA A 189 8.44 -8.49 -13.00
CA ALA A 189 7.81 -8.42 -14.31
C ALA A 189 8.26 -7.19 -15.14
N PHE A 190 8.58 -6.09 -14.47
CA PHE A 190 9.03 -4.86 -15.12
C PHE A 190 10.55 -4.69 -15.17
N ARG A 191 11.30 -5.53 -14.44
CA ARG A 191 12.76 -5.46 -14.34
C ARG A 191 13.44 -5.45 -15.71
N PRO A 192 13.16 -6.37 -16.66
CA PRO A 192 13.88 -6.39 -17.93
C PRO A 192 13.76 -5.09 -18.72
N PHE A 193 12.63 -4.41 -18.59
CA PHE A 193 12.39 -3.12 -19.25
C PHE A 193 13.08 -1.96 -18.52
N ALA A 194 12.94 -1.89 -17.20
CA ALA A 194 13.50 -0.81 -16.40
C ALA A 194 15.04 -0.86 -16.37
N ASP A 195 15.60 -2.06 -16.17
CA ASP A 195 17.05 -2.26 -16.10
C ASP A 195 17.71 -2.01 -17.46
N ALA A 196 17.08 -2.39 -18.58
CA ALA A 196 17.59 -2.09 -19.92
C ALA A 196 17.73 -0.59 -20.21
N LEU A 197 16.96 0.25 -19.50
CA LEU A 197 16.99 1.70 -19.68
C LEU A 197 17.85 2.43 -18.63
N LEU A 198 17.89 1.92 -17.40
CA LEU A 198 18.31 2.71 -16.23
C LEU A 198 19.16 1.93 -15.21
N ASP A 199 19.59 0.71 -15.52
CA ASP A 199 20.11 -0.28 -14.53
C ASP A 199 21.31 0.24 -13.71
N GLU A 200 22.23 0.95 -14.32
CA GLU A 200 23.49 1.36 -13.68
C GLU A 200 23.43 2.77 -13.11
N ILE A 201 22.29 3.45 -13.15
CA ILE A 201 22.20 4.83 -12.65
C ILE A 201 21.87 4.79 -11.17
N GLU A 202 22.90 4.93 -10.34
CA GLU A 202 22.74 5.13 -8.89
C GLU A 202 22.23 6.54 -8.57
N ILE A 203 21.33 6.63 -7.60
CA ILE A 203 20.81 7.90 -7.10
C ILE A 203 21.50 8.22 -5.76
N PRO A 204 22.08 9.42 -5.59
CA PRO A 204 22.62 9.87 -4.32
C PRO A 204 21.57 9.75 -3.19
N GLU A 205 22.02 9.39 -1.98
CA GLU A 205 21.09 9.10 -0.88
C GLU A 205 20.14 10.26 -0.56
N GLU A 206 20.63 11.48 -0.64
CA GLU A 206 19.88 12.72 -0.41
C GLU A 206 18.83 13.04 -1.49
N GLU A 207 18.95 12.43 -2.67
CA GLU A 207 18.05 12.66 -3.80
C GLU A 207 16.98 11.56 -3.93
N ARG A 208 17.12 10.43 -3.21
CA ARG A 208 16.19 9.30 -3.29
C ARG A 208 14.80 9.66 -2.79
N PHE A 209 13.78 9.25 -3.52
CA PHE A 209 12.40 9.36 -3.04
C PHE A 209 12.16 8.56 -1.77
N LEU A 210 12.76 7.38 -1.67
CA LEU A 210 12.77 6.53 -0.48
C LEU A 210 14.19 5.97 -0.27
N PRO A 211 14.65 5.81 0.99
CA PRO A 211 15.99 5.27 1.27
C PRO A 211 16.25 3.89 0.68
N CYS A 212 15.20 3.08 0.45
CA CYS A 212 15.30 1.74 -0.13
C CYS A 212 15.44 1.73 -1.66
N LEU A 213 15.11 2.83 -2.35
CA LEU A 213 15.22 2.95 -3.81
C LEU A 213 16.59 3.52 -4.15
N LYS A 214 17.51 2.66 -4.56
CA LYS A 214 18.92 3.03 -4.73
C LYS A 214 19.26 3.47 -6.15
N THR A 215 18.51 2.99 -7.13
CA THR A 215 18.76 3.25 -8.55
C THR A 215 17.58 3.92 -9.22
N ALA A 216 17.81 4.57 -10.35
CA ALA A 216 16.76 5.13 -11.19
C ALA A 216 15.77 4.05 -11.66
N SER A 217 16.25 2.82 -11.88
CA SER A 217 15.42 1.66 -12.16
C SER A 217 14.49 1.32 -11.00
N ASP A 218 14.98 1.37 -9.74
CA ASP A 218 14.13 1.13 -8.56
C ASP A 218 13.04 2.19 -8.42
N GLU A 219 13.38 3.46 -8.62
CA GLU A 219 12.41 4.56 -8.58
C GLU A 219 11.36 4.45 -9.69
N MET A 220 11.79 4.10 -10.90
CA MET A 220 10.87 3.87 -12.02
C MET A 220 9.89 2.72 -11.70
N LYS A 221 10.39 1.59 -11.22
CA LYS A 221 9.56 0.43 -10.83
C LYS A 221 8.59 0.80 -9.71
N HIS A 222 9.04 1.58 -8.73
CA HIS A 222 8.19 2.06 -7.65
C HIS A 222 7.09 3.02 -8.14
N ASN A 223 7.42 3.97 -9.02
CA ASN A 223 6.43 4.85 -9.65
C ASN A 223 5.37 4.05 -10.43
N LEU A 224 5.77 3.00 -11.15
CA LEU A 224 4.83 2.10 -11.84
C LEU A 224 3.93 1.36 -10.86
N LEU A 225 4.47 0.88 -9.73
CA LEU A 225 3.70 0.23 -8.68
C LEU A 225 2.63 1.17 -8.09
N LEU A 226 3.01 2.40 -7.74
CA LEU A 226 2.06 3.38 -7.22
C LEU A 226 0.98 3.74 -8.25
N LYS A 227 1.35 3.88 -9.52
CA LYS A 227 0.38 4.11 -10.61
C LYS A 227 -0.59 2.94 -10.74
N TYR A 228 -0.09 1.72 -10.56
CA TYR A 228 -0.87 0.51 -10.57
C TYR A 228 -1.89 0.49 -9.41
N TYR A 229 -1.46 0.77 -8.20
CA TYR A 229 -2.33 0.87 -7.03
C TYR A 229 -3.41 1.95 -7.22
N ARG A 230 -3.02 3.11 -7.69
CA ARG A 230 -3.91 4.25 -7.84
C ARG A 230 -4.97 4.07 -8.92
N LYS A 231 -4.58 3.44 -10.04
CA LYS A 231 -5.44 3.30 -11.22
C LYS A 231 -6.18 1.98 -11.30
N TYR A 232 -5.53 0.89 -10.96
CA TYR A 232 -6.05 -0.45 -11.23
C TYR A 232 -6.50 -1.19 -9.99
N LEU A 233 -5.97 -0.85 -8.82
CA LEU A 233 -6.37 -1.38 -7.52
C LEU A 233 -7.30 -0.43 -6.76
N ASN A 234 -7.93 0.49 -7.43
CA ASN A 234 -8.99 1.34 -6.92
C ASN A 234 -10.36 0.64 -7.05
N ASP A 235 -11.40 1.12 -6.36
CA ASP A 235 -12.74 0.51 -6.25
C ASP A 235 -13.40 0.23 -7.60
N ASP A 236 -13.19 1.11 -8.56
CA ASP A 236 -13.63 1.04 -9.96
C ASP A 236 -12.53 0.56 -10.91
N GLY A 237 -11.37 0.21 -10.36
CA GLY A 237 -10.21 -0.21 -11.14
C GLY A 237 -10.39 -1.59 -11.77
N VAL A 238 -9.74 -1.79 -12.90
CA VAL A 238 -9.85 -3.03 -13.71
C VAL A 238 -9.54 -4.28 -12.91
N ILE A 239 -8.55 -4.24 -12.00
CA ILE A 239 -8.16 -5.42 -11.21
C ILE A 239 -9.23 -5.81 -10.22
N TYR A 240 -9.79 -4.83 -9.49
CA TYR A 240 -10.91 -5.10 -8.62
C TYR A 240 -12.11 -5.62 -9.38
N THR A 241 -12.47 -4.97 -10.47
CA THR A 241 -13.60 -5.35 -11.30
C THR A 241 -13.46 -6.79 -11.80
N HIS A 242 -12.29 -7.16 -12.33
CA HIS A 242 -12.02 -8.51 -12.81
C HIS A 242 -11.91 -9.54 -11.67
N ALA A 243 -11.25 -9.21 -10.58
CA ALA A 243 -11.10 -10.10 -9.44
C ALA A 243 -12.47 -10.37 -8.78
N ILE A 244 -13.29 -9.33 -8.58
CA ILE A 244 -14.63 -9.46 -8.04
C ILE A 244 -15.53 -10.27 -8.99
N ALA A 245 -15.46 -10.02 -10.29
CA ALA A 245 -16.22 -10.81 -11.28
C ALA A 245 -15.81 -12.29 -11.24
N SER A 246 -14.53 -12.57 -11.13
CA SER A 246 -14.01 -13.95 -11.02
C SER A 246 -14.43 -14.64 -9.72
N LEU A 247 -14.45 -13.89 -8.60
CA LEU A 247 -14.76 -14.42 -7.27
C LEU A 247 -16.27 -14.42 -6.96
N LYS A 248 -17.09 -13.72 -7.74
CA LYS A 248 -18.55 -13.60 -7.51
C LYS A 248 -19.26 -14.95 -7.45
N HIS A 249 -18.81 -15.91 -8.24
CA HIS A 249 -19.37 -17.24 -8.35
C HIS A 249 -18.59 -18.30 -7.55
N THR A 250 -17.60 -17.89 -6.74
CA THR A 250 -16.85 -18.81 -5.89
C THR A 250 -17.51 -18.97 -4.53
N ASN A 251 -17.39 -20.18 -3.97
CA ASN A 251 -17.72 -20.44 -2.58
C ASN A 251 -16.46 -20.21 -1.73
N PHE A 252 -16.64 -19.58 -0.58
CA PHE A 252 -15.59 -19.54 0.43
C PHE A 252 -15.65 -20.81 1.27
N HIS A 253 -14.49 -21.40 1.51
CA HIS A 253 -14.32 -22.52 2.41
C HIS A 253 -13.45 -22.05 3.57
N PHE A 254 -13.90 -22.32 4.76
CA PHE A 254 -13.21 -21.88 5.97
C PHE A 254 -12.60 -23.10 6.68
N LEU A 255 -11.33 -23.01 7.02
CA LEU A 255 -10.59 -24.02 7.77
C LEU A 255 -10.39 -23.51 9.20
N VAL A 256 -10.82 -24.23 10.22
CA VAL A 256 -10.61 -23.89 11.65
C VAL A 256 -9.53 -24.80 12.20
N ALA A 257 -8.49 -24.24 12.84
CA ALA A 257 -7.49 -25.04 13.52
C ALA A 257 -8.12 -25.81 14.69
N ASP A 258 -7.77 -27.08 14.84
CA ASP A 258 -8.27 -27.96 15.88
C ASP A 258 -7.29 -28.07 17.06
N GLY A 259 -7.84 -28.12 18.27
CA GLY A 259 -7.07 -28.30 19.49
C GLY A 259 -6.13 -27.14 19.85
N PRO A 260 -4.96 -27.42 20.43
CA PRO A 260 -4.01 -26.39 20.84
C PRO A 260 -3.21 -25.78 19.68
N THR A 261 -3.46 -26.23 18.44
CA THR A 261 -2.77 -25.77 17.24
C THR A 261 -3.39 -24.49 16.71
N TYR A 262 -2.56 -23.51 16.38
CA TYR A 262 -3.01 -22.24 15.80
C TYR A 262 -2.38 -22.02 14.43
N PHE A 263 -3.07 -21.30 13.57
CA PHE A 263 -2.47 -20.82 12.34
C PHE A 263 -1.60 -19.59 12.65
N ASP A 264 -0.37 -19.63 12.17
CA ASP A 264 0.48 -18.45 12.12
C ASP A 264 0.15 -17.62 10.88
N THR A 265 0.50 -16.35 10.93
CA THR A 265 0.46 -15.47 9.76
C THR A 265 1.85 -14.96 9.44
N SER A 266 2.04 -14.38 8.25
CA SER A 266 3.31 -13.84 7.78
C SER A 266 3.12 -12.42 7.23
N ASP A 267 4.20 -11.80 6.81
CA ASP A 267 4.21 -10.55 6.04
C ASP A 267 3.64 -10.71 4.62
N ASN A 268 3.37 -11.95 4.20
CA ASN A 268 2.56 -12.29 3.04
C ASN A 268 1.39 -13.19 3.44
N PRO A 269 0.32 -12.64 4.04
CA PRO A 269 -0.76 -13.43 4.60
C PRO A 269 -1.69 -14.04 3.56
N SER A 270 -1.58 -13.61 2.31
CA SER A 270 -2.37 -14.08 1.17
C SER A 270 -1.45 -14.74 0.14
N PHE A 271 -1.83 -15.89 -0.36
CA PHE A 271 -1.07 -16.61 -1.39
C PHE A 271 -1.98 -17.44 -2.29
N THR A 272 -1.47 -17.75 -3.46
CA THR A 272 -2.12 -18.64 -4.41
C THR A 272 -1.37 -19.97 -4.43
N PHE A 273 -2.09 -21.08 -4.31
CA PHE A 273 -1.49 -22.39 -4.50
C PHE A 273 -2.32 -23.24 -5.46
N VAL A 274 -1.65 -24.16 -6.12
CA VAL A 274 -2.28 -25.13 -7.01
C VAL A 274 -2.37 -26.45 -6.25
N ARG A 275 -3.62 -26.88 -5.96
CA ARG A 275 -3.86 -28.15 -5.27
C ARG A 275 -3.76 -29.35 -6.22
N ASP A 276 -4.35 -29.19 -7.41
CA ASP A 276 -4.37 -30.17 -8.48
C ASP A 276 -4.14 -29.46 -9.82
N VAL A 277 -3.70 -30.17 -10.84
CA VAL A 277 -3.53 -29.61 -12.18
C VAL A 277 -4.86 -29.01 -12.65
N GLY A 278 -4.91 -27.68 -12.72
CA GLY A 278 -6.07 -26.91 -13.17
C GLY A 278 -6.91 -26.24 -12.07
N ARG A 279 -6.61 -26.42 -10.78
CA ARG A 279 -7.30 -25.71 -9.69
C ARG A 279 -6.35 -24.76 -8.96
N ILE A 280 -6.62 -23.49 -9.11
CA ILE A 280 -5.91 -22.42 -8.40
C ILE A 280 -6.76 -22.01 -7.19
N LEU A 281 -6.19 -22.13 -5.98
CA LEU A 281 -6.80 -21.68 -4.76
C LEU A 281 -6.05 -20.45 -4.25
N ARG A 282 -6.78 -19.38 -3.99
CA ARG A 282 -6.26 -18.23 -3.27
C ARG A 282 -6.69 -18.35 -1.82
N THR A 283 -5.76 -18.11 -0.91
CA THR A 283 -6.01 -18.22 0.51
C THR A 283 -5.41 -17.06 1.28
N PHE A 284 -5.99 -16.75 2.41
CA PHE A 284 -5.42 -15.86 3.41
C PHE A 284 -5.83 -16.38 4.79
N LYS A 285 -5.07 -15.98 5.81
CA LYS A 285 -5.34 -16.43 7.17
C LYS A 285 -6.15 -15.38 7.92
N ILE A 286 -7.19 -15.86 8.59
CA ILE A 286 -7.97 -15.07 9.54
C ILE A 286 -7.76 -15.71 10.90
N LYS A 287 -7.36 -14.92 11.90
CA LYS A 287 -7.35 -15.35 13.29
C LYS A 287 -8.37 -14.53 14.07
N LYS A 288 -9.19 -15.22 14.84
CA LYS A 288 -9.99 -14.62 15.91
C LYS A 288 -9.77 -15.44 17.18
N ASN A 289 -9.86 -14.80 18.36
CA ASN A 289 -9.89 -15.48 19.64
C ASN A 289 -11.26 -16.14 19.81
N VAL A 290 -11.46 -17.25 19.12
CA VAL A 290 -12.63 -18.10 19.25
C VAL A 290 -12.16 -19.38 19.90
N GLU A 291 -12.79 -19.78 21.01
CA GLU A 291 -12.63 -21.14 21.55
C GLU A 291 -13.12 -22.11 20.49
N VAL A 292 -12.22 -22.98 20.07
CA VAL A 292 -12.47 -23.96 19.00
C VAL A 292 -13.30 -25.10 19.55
N THR A 293 -14.40 -25.45 18.91
CA THR A 293 -15.21 -26.63 19.25
C THR A 293 -14.56 -27.91 18.72
N ASP A 294 -14.82 -29.03 19.40
CA ASP A 294 -14.20 -30.36 19.25
C ASP A 294 -14.28 -31.05 17.86
N ASN A 295 -14.70 -30.37 16.81
CA ASN A 295 -14.91 -30.99 15.50
C ASN A 295 -14.11 -30.36 14.35
N GLY A 296 -12.85 -30.03 14.59
CA GLY A 296 -11.83 -29.66 13.62
C GLY A 296 -12.30 -29.29 12.21
N LYS A 297 -12.89 -28.13 12.01
CA LYS A 297 -13.16 -27.60 10.68
C LYS A 297 -12.32 -26.36 10.44
N ILE A 298 -11.81 -26.31 9.31
CA ILE A 298 -10.74 -25.43 8.83
C ILE A 298 -11.31 -24.24 8.06
N ILE A 299 -10.91 -23.01 8.36
CA ILE A 299 -11.25 -21.79 7.60
C ILE A 299 -10.10 -21.36 6.72
N ILE A 300 -10.34 -21.21 5.44
CA ILE A 300 -9.41 -20.56 4.52
C ILE A 300 -10.00 -19.26 4.04
#